data_0193cf3b04bc491b5c7a28b9e37239eb
#
_entry.id   0193cf3b04bc491b5c7a28b9e37239eb
#
_cell.length_a   1.000
_cell.length_b   1.000
_cell.length_c   1.000
_cell.angle_alpha   90.00
_cell.angle_beta   90.00
_cell.angle_gamma   90.00
#
_symmetry.space_group_name_H-M   'P 1'
#
loop_
_entity.id
_entity.type
_entity.pdbx_description
1 polymer ?
#
loop_
_entity_poly.entity_id
_entity_poly.type
_entity_poly.pdbx_seq_one_letter_code
_entity_poly.pdbx_strand_id
1 'polypeptide(L)'
;NFINKYNIELKVLFVSDPNDVFTPERKMFDDYCLRDAAELAKYYDLKFENVDQISKSNILSAYKILNYYYFHKKISQIEFIKLLKEISSYLWSNQTNKLNQIISNFDEEEKVIFNIQENTLLEDGNKKLSDFDYYFGSSFHYEGENYWGIDRLHHLEDRLNELNLNRKKSHSYIINHKDINNDLEN
;
A
#
# COMPACT_ATOMS: atom_id res chain seq x y z
N ASN A 1 -1.47 -4.71 8.97
CA ASN A 1 -2.84 -4.32 9.31
C ASN A 1 -2.91 -3.03 10.18
N PHE A 2 -1.96 -2.09 9.96
CA PHE A 2 -1.75 -0.89 10.78
C PHE A 2 -3.01 -0.01 10.88
N ILE A 3 -3.69 0.30 9.78
CA ILE A 3 -4.88 1.16 9.79
C ILE A 3 -6.07 0.59 10.57
N ASN A 4 -6.12 -0.73 10.77
CA ASN A 4 -7.14 -1.34 11.62
C ASN A 4 -6.74 -1.34 13.10
N LYS A 5 -5.43 -1.37 13.38
CA LYS A 5 -4.88 -1.42 14.73
C LYS A 5 -4.67 -0.03 15.32
N TYR A 6 -4.27 0.93 14.50
CA TYR A 6 -3.88 2.27 14.92
C TYR A 6 -4.79 3.36 14.38
N ASN A 7 -4.90 4.46 15.11
CA ASN A 7 -5.62 5.66 14.69
C ASN A 7 -4.69 6.56 13.85
N ILE A 8 -4.42 6.13 12.63
CA ILE A 8 -3.55 6.81 11.67
C ILE A 8 -4.25 6.97 10.33
N GLU A 9 -3.80 7.94 9.56
CA GLU A 9 -4.16 8.12 8.15
C GLU A 9 -3.05 7.56 7.27
N LEU A 10 -3.41 6.81 6.24
CA LEU A 10 -2.46 6.30 5.24
C LEU A 10 -2.45 7.22 4.03
N LYS A 11 -1.28 7.77 3.70
CA LYS A 11 -1.02 8.45 2.42
C LYS A 11 -0.10 7.59 1.58
N VAL A 12 -0.51 7.28 0.36
CA VAL A 12 0.29 6.46 -0.55
C VAL A 12 0.92 7.36 -1.61
N LEU A 13 2.22 7.19 -1.80
CA LEU A 13 3.00 7.88 -2.82
C LEU A 13 3.56 6.85 -3.79
N PHE A 14 3.48 7.13 -5.08
CA PHE A 14 4.09 6.33 -6.13
C PHE A 14 5.41 6.99 -6.51
N VAL A 15 6.48 6.22 -6.52
CA VAL A 15 7.83 6.72 -6.76
C VAL A 15 8.51 5.91 -7.86
N SER A 16 9.45 6.53 -8.54
CA SER A 16 10.31 5.87 -9.52
C SER A 16 11.31 4.92 -8.84
N ASP A 17 11.92 4.05 -9.64
CA ASP A 17 13.12 3.35 -9.21
C ASP A 17 14.18 4.35 -8.73
N PRO A 18 14.99 4.00 -7.71
CA PRO A 18 16.06 4.87 -7.26
C PRO A 18 17.06 5.13 -8.39
N ASN A 19 17.74 6.27 -8.34
CA ASN A 19 18.80 6.62 -9.29
C ASN A 19 19.95 5.59 -9.21
N ASP A 20 20.60 5.31 -10.34
CA ASP A 20 21.72 4.36 -10.44
C ASP A 20 22.93 4.75 -9.57
N VAL A 21 23.04 6.03 -9.17
CA VAL A 21 24.02 6.47 -8.16
C VAL A 21 23.85 5.73 -6.83
N PHE A 22 22.61 5.40 -6.47
CA PHE A 22 22.29 4.65 -5.24
C PHE A 22 22.27 3.14 -5.44
N THR A 23 22.26 2.69 -6.70
CA THR A 23 22.26 1.26 -7.09
C THR A 23 23.22 1.04 -8.24
N PRO A 24 24.55 1.23 -8.05
CA PRO A 24 25.53 1.17 -9.13
C PRO A 24 25.56 -0.19 -9.85
N GLU A 25 25.30 -1.28 -9.12
CA GLU A 25 25.16 -2.63 -9.67
C GLU A 25 23.68 -2.99 -9.90
N ARG A 26 22.95 -2.16 -10.65
CA ARG A 26 21.51 -2.24 -10.85
C ARG A 26 21.02 -3.65 -11.13
N LYS A 27 21.60 -4.35 -12.10
CA LYS A 27 21.16 -5.71 -12.45
C LYS A 27 21.28 -6.68 -11.28
N MET A 28 22.39 -6.62 -10.54
CA MET A 28 22.62 -7.50 -9.40
C MET A 28 21.63 -7.18 -8.26
N PHE A 29 21.36 -5.90 -8.03
CA PHE A 29 20.36 -5.44 -7.06
C PHE A 29 18.96 -5.93 -7.42
N ASP A 30 18.53 -5.76 -8.67
CA ASP A 30 17.21 -6.17 -9.14
C ASP A 30 17.06 -7.71 -9.07
N ASP A 31 18.07 -8.48 -9.46
CA ASP A 31 18.08 -9.93 -9.35
C ASP A 31 18.03 -10.41 -7.89
N TYR A 32 18.69 -9.68 -6.98
CA TYR A 32 18.60 -9.92 -5.54
C TYR A 32 17.19 -9.65 -5.01
N CYS A 33 16.62 -8.47 -5.31
CA CYS A 33 15.28 -8.09 -4.86
C CYS A 33 14.21 -9.09 -5.32
N LEU A 34 14.33 -9.60 -6.56
CA LEU A 34 13.39 -10.59 -7.09
C LEU A 34 13.45 -11.92 -6.33
N ARG A 35 14.66 -12.40 -6.00
CA ARG A 35 14.86 -13.63 -5.21
C ARG A 35 14.37 -13.44 -3.77
N ASP A 36 14.70 -12.33 -3.16
CA ASP A 36 14.27 -12.01 -1.79
C ASP A 36 12.75 -11.91 -1.69
N ALA A 37 12.11 -11.24 -2.66
CA ALA A 37 10.66 -11.16 -2.75
C ALA A 37 10.00 -12.54 -2.89
N ALA A 38 10.60 -13.47 -3.67
CA ALA A 38 10.10 -14.83 -3.83
C ALA A 38 10.15 -15.64 -2.51
N GLU A 39 11.23 -15.50 -1.73
CA GLU A 39 11.36 -16.16 -0.43
C GLU A 39 10.41 -15.55 0.62
N LEU A 40 10.30 -14.22 0.67
CA LEU A 40 9.37 -13.54 1.56
C LEU A 40 7.92 -13.86 1.23
N ALA A 41 7.58 -13.99 -0.06
CA ALA A 41 6.22 -14.36 -0.48
C ALA A 41 5.81 -15.74 0.09
N LYS A 42 6.72 -16.71 0.09
CA LYS A 42 6.48 -18.03 0.72
C LYS A 42 6.23 -17.90 2.23
N TYR A 43 7.05 -17.08 2.91
CA TYR A 43 6.93 -16.87 4.35
C TYR A 43 5.59 -16.25 4.75
N TYR A 44 5.05 -15.33 3.90
CA TYR A 44 3.80 -14.63 4.14
C TYR A 44 2.58 -15.24 3.44
N ASP A 45 2.71 -16.43 2.86
CA ASP A 45 1.66 -17.11 2.09
C ASP A 45 1.07 -16.21 0.99
N LEU A 46 1.94 -15.55 0.23
CA LEU A 46 1.58 -14.70 -0.90
C LEU A 46 1.87 -15.41 -2.22
N LYS A 47 1.01 -15.17 -3.22
CA LYS A 47 1.26 -15.64 -4.57
C LYS A 47 2.43 -14.87 -5.18
N PHE A 48 3.41 -15.60 -5.67
CA PHE A 48 4.56 -15.09 -6.39
C PHE A 48 4.93 -16.08 -7.50
N GLU A 49 4.58 -15.74 -8.73
CA GLU A 49 4.77 -16.63 -9.90
C GLU A 49 5.72 -16.01 -10.94
N ASN A 50 6.17 -14.77 -10.73
CA ASN A 50 7.12 -14.13 -11.63
C ASN A 50 8.54 -14.63 -11.37
N VAL A 51 9.19 -15.01 -12.45
CA VAL A 51 10.61 -15.35 -12.48
C VAL A 51 11.47 -14.23 -13.08
N ASP A 52 10.83 -13.26 -13.70
CA ASP A 52 11.44 -12.12 -14.38
C ASP A 52 10.94 -10.78 -13.80
N GLN A 53 11.66 -9.71 -14.11
CA GLN A 53 11.26 -8.35 -13.77
C GLN A 53 9.91 -8.00 -14.40
N ILE A 54 9.02 -7.39 -13.62
CA ILE A 54 7.75 -6.87 -14.14
C ILE A 54 8.04 -5.72 -15.10
N SER A 55 7.36 -5.71 -16.26
CA SER A 55 7.56 -4.63 -17.24
C SER A 55 7.17 -3.28 -16.65
N LYS A 56 7.95 -2.23 -16.98
CA LYS A 56 7.67 -0.85 -16.54
C LYS A 56 6.28 -0.37 -16.95
N SER A 57 5.78 -0.79 -18.12
CA SER A 57 4.44 -0.46 -18.59
C SER A 57 3.35 -1.05 -17.70
N ASN A 58 3.49 -2.28 -17.23
CA ASN A 58 2.54 -2.91 -16.32
C ASN A 58 2.57 -2.25 -14.94
N ILE A 59 3.75 -1.90 -14.44
CA ILE A 59 3.90 -1.15 -13.19
C ILE A 59 3.21 0.21 -13.30
N LEU A 60 3.46 0.95 -14.39
CA LEU A 60 2.82 2.24 -14.61
C LEU A 60 1.30 2.13 -14.72
N SER A 61 0.78 1.13 -15.44
CA SER A 61 -0.67 0.87 -15.51
C SER A 61 -1.27 0.61 -14.12
N ALA A 62 -0.59 -0.20 -13.31
CA ALA A 62 -1.02 -0.46 -11.93
C ALA A 62 -1.04 0.82 -11.08
N TYR A 63 0.00 1.66 -11.18
CA TYR A 63 0.06 2.94 -10.47
C TYR A 63 -1.07 3.88 -10.88
N LYS A 64 -1.35 4.00 -12.19
CA LYS A 64 -2.44 4.82 -12.72
C LYS A 64 -3.81 4.34 -12.21
N ILE A 65 -4.07 3.03 -12.19
CA ILE A 65 -5.31 2.47 -11.64
C ILE A 65 -5.43 2.84 -10.16
N LEU A 66 -4.39 2.58 -9.36
CA LEU A 66 -4.39 2.87 -7.93
C LEU A 66 -4.60 4.36 -7.66
N ASN A 67 -3.88 5.22 -8.39
CA ASN A 67 -4.01 6.67 -8.28
C ASN A 67 -5.43 7.15 -8.63
N TYR A 68 -6.01 6.62 -9.70
CA TYR A 68 -7.38 6.94 -10.09
C TYR A 68 -8.38 6.64 -8.96
N TYR A 69 -8.32 5.45 -8.38
CA TYR A 69 -9.22 5.07 -7.30
C TYR A 69 -8.97 5.88 -6.01
N TYR A 70 -7.72 6.19 -5.71
CA TYR A 70 -7.37 6.93 -4.49
C TYR A 70 -7.78 8.41 -4.55
N PHE A 71 -7.44 9.11 -5.63
CA PHE A 71 -7.64 10.55 -5.73
C PHE A 71 -8.95 10.96 -6.40
N HIS A 72 -9.42 10.21 -7.40
CA HIS A 72 -10.60 10.58 -8.18
C HIS A 72 -11.87 9.88 -7.67
N LYS A 73 -11.84 8.58 -7.48
CA LYS A 73 -12.97 7.86 -6.87
C LYS A 73 -13.05 8.05 -5.36
N LYS A 74 -11.97 8.46 -4.70
CA LYS A 74 -11.90 8.75 -3.25
C LYS A 74 -12.43 7.60 -2.41
N ILE A 75 -12.06 6.38 -2.75
CA ILE A 75 -12.44 5.19 -1.99
C ILE A 75 -11.84 5.25 -0.57
N SER A 76 -12.44 4.55 0.37
CA SER A 76 -11.93 4.50 1.74
C SER A 76 -10.53 3.86 1.80
N GLN A 77 -9.78 4.15 2.86
CA GLN A 77 -8.45 3.54 3.07
C GLN A 77 -8.51 2.00 3.07
N ILE A 78 -9.57 1.42 3.62
CA ILE A 78 -9.74 -0.03 3.68
C ILE A 78 -9.95 -0.61 2.27
N GLU A 79 -10.81 0.02 1.47
CA GLU A 79 -11.03 -0.37 0.07
C GLU A 79 -9.77 -0.19 -0.75
N PHE A 80 -9.03 0.91 -0.55
CA PHE A 80 -7.77 1.15 -1.23
C PHE A 80 -6.72 0.06 -0.94
N ILE A 81 -6.57 -0.37 0.33
CA ILE A 81 -5.64 -1.46 0.67
C ILE A 81 -6.06 -2.79 0.04
N LYS A 82 -7.36 -3.07 -0.03
CA LYS A 82 -7.85 -4.26 -0.74
C LYS A 82 -7.49 -4.20 -2.23
N LEU A 83 -7.74 -3.06 -2.86
CA LEU A 83 -7.38 -2.83 -4.27
C LEU A 83 -5.87 -2.93 -4.49
N LEU A 84 -5.06 -2.31 -3.63
CA LEU A 84 -3.60 -2.38 -3.69
C LEU A 84 -3.10 -3.82 -3.63
N LYS A 85 -3.66 -4.64 -2.72
CA LYS A 85 -3.33 -6.06 -2.61
C LYS A 85 -3.72 -6.82 -3.86
N GLU A 86 -4.88 -6.55 -4.43
CA GLU A 86 -5.39 -7.19 -5.65
C GLU A 86 -4.51 -6.85 -6.86
N ILE A 87 -4.24 -5.57 -7.11
CA ILE A 87 -3.38 -5.09 -8.20
C ILE A 87 -1.96 -5.65 -8.07
N SER A 88 -1.38 -5.63 -6.88
CA SER A 88 -0.07 -6.23 -6.62
C SER A 88 -0.07 -7.73 -6.91
N SER A 89 -1.13 -8.45 -6.51
CA SER A 89 -1.27 -9.88 -6.82
C SER A 89 -1.29 -10.15 -8.33
N TYR A 90 -1.96 -9.31 -9.13
CA TYR A 90 -1.96 -9.46 -10.58
C TYR A 90 -0.59 -9.26 -11.21
N LEU A 91 0.20 -8.31 -10.70
CA LEU A 91 1.57 -8.10 -11.16
C LEU A 91 2.46 -9.31 -10.82
N TRP A 92 2.45 -9.76 -9.57
CA TRP A 92 3.36 -10.78 -9.07
C TRP A 92 2.93 -12.22 -9.39
N SER A 93 1.70 -12.45 -9.84
CA SER A 93 1.22 -13.74 -10.37
C SER A 93 1.11 -13.77 -11.89
N ASN A 94 1.77 -12.86 -12.59
CA ASN A 94 1.79 -12.76 -14.07
C ASN A 94 0.38 -12.67 -14.71
N GLN A 95 -0.59 -12.08 -14.00
CA GLN A 95 -1.97 -11.91 -14.46
C GLN A 95 -2.24 -10.49 -14.96
N THR A 96 -1.29 -9.89 -15.67
CA THR A 96 -1.35 -8.48 -16.10
C THR A 96 -2.52 -8.16 -17.03
N ASN A 97 -3.08 -9.16 -17.71
CA ASN A 97 -4.34 -9.03 -18.47
C ASN A 97 -5.51 -8.54 -17.59
N LYS A 98 -5.48 -8.77 -16.28
CA LYS A 98 -6.49 -8.27 -15.34
C LYS A 98 -6.44 -6.74 -15.21
N LEU A 99 -5.26 -6.13 -15.32
CA LEU A 99 -5.12 -4.67 -15.35
C LEU A 99 -5.85 -4.07 -16.56
N ASN A 100 -5.68 -4.69 -17.72
CA ASN A 100 -6.37 -4.26 -18.95
C ASN A 100 -7.88 -4.43 -18.83
N GLN A 101 -8.38 -5.47 -18.15
CA GLN A 101 -9.81 -5.65 -17.89
C GLN A 101 -10.36 -4.52 -17.01
N ILE A 102 -9.63 -4.09 -15.97
CA ILE A 102 -10.04 -2.94 -15.15
C ILE A 102 -10.14 -1.68 -15.99
N ILE A 103 -9.11 -1.38 -16.79
CA ILE A 103 -9.06 -0.19 -17.66
C ILE A 103 -10.17 -0.23 -18.73
N SER A 104 -10.46 -1.40 -19.28
CA SER A 104 -11.51 -1.53 -20.30
C SER A 104 -12.91 -1.27 -19.77
N ASN A 105 -13.12 -1.44 -18.47
CA ASN A 105 -14.39 -1.16 -17.80
C ASN A 105 -14.58 0.33 -17.47
N PHE A 106 -13.55 1.17 -17.65
CA PHE A 106 -13.68 2.60 -17.47
C PHE A 106 -14.55 3.20 -18.56
N ASP A 107 -15.41 4.14 -18.18
CA ASP A 107 -16.12 4.98 -19.14
C ASP A 107 -15.18 5.98 -19.84
N GLU A 108 -15.70 6.78 -20.77
CA GLU A 108 -14.86 7.69 -21.56
C GLU A 108 -14.26 8.83 -20.70
N GLU A 109 -14.98 9.33 -19.69
CA GLU A 109 -14.45 10.34 -18.76
C GLU A 109 -13.34 9.76 -17.89
N GLU A 110 -13.54 8.55 -17.37
CA GLU A 110 -12.57 7.82 -16.59
C GLU A 110 -11.28 7.54 -17.39
N LYS A 111 -11.41 7.16 -18.65
CA LYS A 111 -10.27 6.96 -19.56
C LYS A 111 -9.50 8.24 -19.82
N VAL A 112 -10.17 9.38 -19.98
CA VAL A 112 -9.51 10.68 -20.13
C VAL A 112 -8.68 11.00 -18.89
N ILE A 113 -9.26 10.90 -17.69
CA ILE A 113 -8.55 11.12 -16.42
C ILE A 113 -7.37 10.17 -16.29
N PHE A 114 -7.58 8.88 -16.55
CA PHE A 114 -6.54 7.86 -16.50
C PHE A 114 -5.35 8.16 -17.41
N ASN A 115 -5.59 8.69 -18.62
CA ASN A 115 -4.54 8.99 -19.58
C ASN A 115 -3.75 10.29 -19.24
N ILE A 116 -4.40 11.29 -18.65
CA ILE A 116 -3.76 12.56 -18.27
C ILE A 116 -2.76 12.40 -17.10
N GLN A 117 -2.93 11.40 -16.26
CA GLN A 117 -2.13 11.19 -15.04
C GLN A 117 -0.66 10.81 -15.27
N GLU A 118 -0.25 10.59 -16.53
CA GLU A 118 1.07 10.00 -16.82
C GLU A 118 2.25 10.86 -16.36
N ASN A 119 2.12 12.19 -16.38
CA ASN A 119 3.25 13.09 -16.17
C ASN A 119 3.42 13.59 -14.73
N THR A 120 2.41 13.50 -13.87
CA THR A 120 2.45 14.06 -12.51
C THR A 120 2.55 13.01 -11.40
N LEU A 121 2.12 11.79 -11.67
CA LEU A 121 1.99 10.74 -10.65
C LEU A 121 3.31 10.42 -9.93
N LEU A 122 4.40 10.27 -10.68
CA LEU A 122 5.70 9.94 -10.13
C LEU A 122 6.46 11.19 -9.66
N GLU A 123 6.21 12.35 -10.28
CA GLU A 123 6.86 13.62 -9.93
C GLU A 123 6.51 14.03 -8.49
N ASP A 124 5.23 14.01 -8.14
CA ASP A 124 4.77 14.36 -6.79
C ASP A 124 5.31 13.39 -5.74
N GLY A 125 5.30 12.09 -6.05
CA GLY A 125 5.85 11.06 -5.17
C GLY A 125 7.35 11.20 -4.97
N ASN A 126 8.12 11.39 -6.04
CA ASN A 126 9.56 11.58 -5.99
C ASN A 126 9.95 12.85 -5.23
N LYS A 127 9.21 13.95 -5.45
CA LYS A 127 9.41 15.18 -4.70
C LYS A 127 9.20 14.97 -3.20
N LYS A 128 8.11 14.31 -2.81
CA LYS A 128 7.84 14.00 -1.40
C LYS A 128 8.89 13.08 -0.79
N LEU A 129 9.35 12.07 -1.53
CA LEU A 129 10.42 11.19 -1.09
C LEU A 129 11.72 11.98 -0.81
N SER A 130 12.04 12.93 -1.70
CA SER A 130 13.17 13.85 -1.51
C SER A 130 12.97 14.80 -0.32
N ASP A 131 11.74 15.31 -0.10
CA ASP A 131 11.42 16.14 1.07
C ASP A 131 11.63 15.38 2.39
N PHE A 132 11.59 14.05 2.37
CA PHE A 132 11.87 13.16 3.50
C PHE A 132 13.36 12.76 3.61
N ASP A 133 14.25 13.37 2.82
CA ASP A 133 15.67 13.01 2.70
C ASP A 133 15.87 11.51 2.45
N TYR A 134 15.02 10.92 1.58
CA TYR A 134 15.04 9.51 1.28
C TYR A 134 14.97 9.23 -0.23
N TYR A 135 15.38 8.03 -0.66
CA TYR A 135 15.51 7.70 -2.08
C TYR A 135 15.04 6.29 -2.49
N PHE A 136 14.71 5.41 -1.53
CA PHE A 136 14.15 4.10 -1.84
C PHE A 136 12.63 4.10 -1.75
N GLY A 137 11.98 3.42 -2.70
CA GLY A 137 10.60 2.99 -2.59
C GLY A 137 10.40 1.91 -1.52
N SER A 138 9.20 1.38 -1.42
CA SER A 138 8.83 0.34 -0.42
C SER A 138 9.17 0.74 1.02
N SER A 139 9.07 2.04 1.33
CA SER A 139 9.34 2.61 2.64
C SER A 139 8.11 3.24 3.26
N PHE A 140 8.13 3.34 4.57
CA PHE A 140 7.11 4.01 5.38
C PHE A 140 7.77 5.22 6.04
N HIS A 141 7.08 6.35 6.03
CA HIS A 141 7.51 7.56 6.69
C HIS A 141 6.48 7.92 7.78
N TYR A 142 6.95 8.19 8.99
CA TYR A 142 6.10 8.63 10.09
C TYR A 142 6.85 9.64 10.97
N GLU A 143 6.33 10.88 11.07
CA GLU A 143 6.86 11.96 11.92
C GLU A 143 8.40 12.15 11.83
N GLY A 144 8.94 12.18 10.60
CA GLY A 144 10.36 12.41 10.36
C GLY A 144 11.24 11.15 10.38
N GLU A 145 10.66 9.98 10.65
CA GLU A 145 11.38 8.71 10.63
C GLU A 145 11.05 7.89 9.39
N ASN A 146 12.05 7.24 8.80
CA ASN A 146 11.94 6.39 7.62
C ASN A 146 12.14 4.91 8.00
N TYR A 147 11.24 4.04 7.55
CA TYR A 147 11.26 2.60 7.77
C TYR A 147 11.26 1.90 6.42
N TRP A 148 12.40 1.38 5.99
CA TRP A 148 12.55 0.76 4.68
C TRP A 148 12.34 -0.75 4.76
N GLY A 149 11.44 -1.26 3.93
CA GLY A 149 11.16 -2.68 3.82
C GLY A 149 10.24 -3.21 4.93
N ILE A 150 9.85 -4.46 4.78
CA ILE A 150 8.93 -5.11 5.72
C ILE A 150 9.60 -5.51 7.04
N ASP A 151 10.91 -5.69 7.02
CA ASP A 151 11.73 -6.02 8.17
C ASP A 151 11.83 -4.89 9.20
N ARG A 152 11.51 -3.64 8.80
CA ARG A 152 11.46 -2.48 9.68
C ARG A 152 10.07 -2.14 10.22
N LEU A 153 9.03 -2.87 9.78
CA LEU A 153 7.66 -2.59 10.21
C LEU A 153 7.44 -2.76 11.73
N HIS A 154 8.20 -3.62 12.37
CA HIS A 154 8.12 -3.77 13.82
C HIS A 154 8.59 -2.51 14.56
N HIS A 155 9.60 -1.79 14.07
CA HIS A 155 10.02 -0.51 14.65
C HIS A 155 8.95 0.57 14.49
N LEU A 156 8.28 0.62 13.32
CA LEU A 156 7.12 1.51 13.15
C LEU A 156 5.99 1.12 14.13
N GLU A 157 5.75 -0.16 14.33
CA GLU A 157 4.74 -0.64 15.27
C GLU A 157 5.07 -0.23 16.71
N ASP A 158 6.32 -0.38 17.13
CA ASP A 158 6.80 0.05 18.43
C ASP A 158 6.59 1.56 18.61
N ARG A 159 6.96 2.36 17.61
CA ARG A 159 6.76 3.81 17.62
C ARG A 159 5.28 4.21 17.78
N LEU A 160 4.38 3.57 17.04
CA LEU A 160 2.94 3.83 17.14
C LEU A 160 2.36 3.42 18.51
N ASN A 161 2.90 2.37 19.12
CA ASN A 161 2.55 1.94 20.49
C ASN A 161 3.03 2.94 21.54
N GLU A 162 4.28 3.41 21.45
CA GLU A 162 4.83 4.44 22.35
C GLU A 162 4.00 5.73 22.34
N LEU A 163 3.50 6.12 21.16
CA LEU A 163 2.62 7.27 20.98
C LEU A 163 1.17 7.00 21.39
N ASN A 164 0.85 5.80 21.88
CA ASN A 164 -0.49 5.42 22.30
C ASN A 164 -1.57 5.57 21.21
N LEU A 165 -1.21 5.33 19.94
CA LEU A 165 -2.11 5.48 18.81
C LEU A 165 -2.99 4.24 18.56
N ASN A 166 -2.97 3.26 19.44
CA ASN A 166 -3.84 2.08 19.35
C ASN A 166 -5.31 2.50 19.34
N ARG A 167 -6.09 1.96 18.39
CA ARG A 167 -7.54 2.10 18.42
C ARG A 167 -8.07 1.44 19.68
N LYS A 168 -8.78 2.18 20.52
CA LYS A 168 -9.49 1.59 21.65
C LYS A 168 -10.49 0.58 21.07
N LYS A 169 -10.44 -0.67 21.53
CA LYS A 169 -11.52 -1.61 21.26
C LYS A 169 -12.78 -0.96 21.84
N SER A 170 -13.77 -0.66 21.01
CA SER A 170 -15.10 -0.32 21.49
C SER A 170 -15.59 -1.53 22.29
N HIS A 171 -15.60 -1.44 23.59
CA HIS A 171 -16.36 -2.36 24.41
C HIS A 171 -17.82 -1.99 24.13
N SER A 172 -18.45 -2.71 23.21
CA SER A 172 -19.90 -2.75 23.17
C SER A 172 -20.32 -3.43 24.47
N TYR A 173 -20.63 -2.66 25.47
CA TYR A 173 -21.42 -3.18 26.58
C TYR A 173 -22.77 -3.61 25.96
N ILE A 174 -22.94 -4.88 25.74
CA ILE A 174 -24.27 -5.46 25.56
C ILE A 174 -24.91 -5.32 26.92
N ILE A 175 -25.70 -4.25 27.11
CA ILE A 175 -26.62 -4.13 28.23
C ILE A 175 -27.66 -5.21 27.97
N ASN A 176 -27.50 -6.34 28.66
CA ASN A 176 -28.53 -7.37 28.70
C ASN A 176 -29.71 -6.74 29.46
N HIS A 177 -30.77 -6.39 28.75
CA HIS A 177 -32.03 -5.89 29.33
C HIS A 177 -32.69 -6.83 30.35
N LYS A 178 -32.09 -7.98 30.65
CA LYS A 178 -32.56 -8.92 31.68
C LYS A 178 -32.14 -8.54 33.10
N ASP A 179 -31.17 -7.65 33.28
CA ASP A 179 -30.65 -7.27 34.60
C ASP A 179 -31.37 -6.06 35.21
N ILE A 180 -32.30 -5.40 34.46
CA ILE A 180 -33.02 -4.21 34.93
C ILE A 180 -34.31 -4.54 35.68
N ASN A 181 -34.82 -5.77 35.61
CA ASN A 181 -36.12 -6.14 36.20
C ASN A 181 -36.04 -6.79 37.60
N ASN A 182 -34.85 -6.93 38.21
CA ASN A 182 -34.74 -7.53 39.52
C ASN A 182 -34.65 -6.57 40.73
N ASP A 183 -34.60 -5.24 40.47
CA ASP A 183 -34.49 -4.25 41.54
C ASP A 183 -35.82 -3.46 41.85
N LEU A 184 -36.97 -3.92 41.32
CA LEU A 184 -38.25 -3.26 41.53
C LEU A 184 -39.27 -4.12 42.34
N GLU A 185 -38.85 -5.24 42.91
CA GLU A 185 -39.65 -6.01 43.86
C GLU A 185 -38.82 -6.27 45.14
N ASN A 186 -38.71 -5.25 46.00
CA ASN A 186 -38.56 -5.34 47.46
C ASN A 186 -38.90 -3.99 48.11
#